data_273b6837c55cc19d82fe9cc2312b250c
#
_entry.id   273b6837c55cc19d82fe9cc2312b250c
#
_cell.length_a   1.000
_cell.length_b   1.000
_cell.length_c   1.000
_cell.angle_alpha   90.00
_cell.angle_beta   90.00
_cell.angle_gamma   90.00
#
_symmetry.space_group_name_H-M   'P 1'
#
loop_
_entity.id
_entity.type
_entity.pdbx_description
1 polymer ?
#
loop_
_entity_poly.entity_id
_entity_poly.type
_entity_poly.pdbx_seq_one_letter_code
_entity_poly.pdbx_strand_id
1 'polypeptide(L)'
;VHSADVVLNILARQRDPADCFYLVRIGFVKISENYPGGEMVIAYLARGDYFGEIGLLGGGVRTAMCTALDHVELVRINGDDFRQMVERFPTVRTGLEAVATERRQANEQRLKTVDSVPLDQFLSQGLMEAQSLLVLDLQKCTRCDACVNACADAHDGVTRLVRDGLRFEQSLIATSCRQCRDPLCMVG
;
A
#
# COMPACT_ATOMS: atom_id res chain seq x y z
N VAL A 1 1.35 15.90 -20.45
CA VAL A 1 1.70 14.55 -19.97
C VAL A 1 3.20 14.39 -20.07
N HIS A 2 3.87 14.17 -18.95
CA HIS A 2 5.33 13.97 -18.92
C HIS A 2 5.62 12.59 -18.33
N SER A 3 6.58 11.87 -18.93
CA SER A 3 7.16 10.65 -18.34
C SER A 3 8.31 11.05 -17.43
N ALA A 4 8.39 10.48 -16.24
CA ALA A 4 9.47 10.69 -15.30
C ALA A 4 10.02 9.33 -14.81
N ASP A 5 11.32 9.16 -14.88
CA ASP A 5 12.03 8.02 -14.32
C ASP A 5 12.44 8.37 -12.89
N VAL A 6 12.05 7.55 -11.93
CA VAL A 6 12.35 7.78 -10.51
C VAL A 6 12.91 6.49 -9.91
N VAL A 7 14.04 6.59 -9.23
CA VAL A 7 14.69 5.50 -8.51
C VAL A 7 14.63 5.78 -7.01
N LEU A 8 14.03 4.88 -6.24
CA LEU A 8 13.97 4.88 -4.76
C LEU A 8 13.71 6.29 -4.17
N ASN A 9 12.57 6.90 -4.52
CA ASN A 9 12.29 8.25 -4.07
C ASN A 9 10.85 8.40 -3.58
N ILE A 10 10.66 9.35 -2.67
CA ILE A 10 9.32 9.75 -2.24
C ILE A 10 8.69 10.57 -3.37
N LEU A 11 7.63 10.02 -3.94
CA LEU A 11 6.88 10.62 -5.05
C LEU A 11 5.87 11.67 -4.56
N ALA A 12 5.29 11.42 -3.40
CA ALA A 12 4.35 12.31 -2.73
C ALA A 12 4.35 12.05 -1.22
N ARG A 13 4.25 13.09 -0.41
CA ARG A 13 4.12 12.99 1.03
C ARG A 13 2.66 13.18 1.46
N GLN A 14 2.27 12.47 2.49
CA GLN A 14 0.97 12.69 3.15
C GLN A 14 0.86 14.17 3.60
N ARG A 15 -0.30 14.79 3.35
CA ARG A 15 -0.62 16.20 3.62
C ARG A 15 0.00 17.24 2.69
N ASP A 16 0.85 16.85 1.73
CA ASP A 16 1.28 17.78 0.70
C ASP A 16 0.10 18.19 -0.20
N PRO A 17 0.16 19.34 -0.88
CA PRO A 17 -0.83 19.70 -1.89
C PRO A 17 -0.92 18.64 -2.99
N ALA A 18 -2.14 18.29 -3.37
CA ALA A 18 -2.37 17.38 -4.49
C ALA A 18 -2.38 18.18 -5.81
N ASP A 19 -1.28 18.13 -6.53
CA ASP A 19 -1.02 18.90 -7.74
C ASP A 19 -1.06 18.07 -9.03
N CYS A 20 -1.04 16.74 -8.91
CA CYS A 20 -0.98 15.84 -10.06
C CYS A 20 -1.54 14.43 -9.75
N PHE A 21 -1.88 13.73 -10.81
CA PHE A 21 -2.28 12.33 -10.88
C PHE A 21 -1.17 11.53 -11.53
N TYR A 22 -0.97 10.29 -11.11
CA TYR A 22 0.05 9.41 -11.62
C TYR A 22 -0.52 8.08 -12.08
N LEU A 23 0.00 7.57 -13.22
CA LEU A 23 -0.22 6.22 -13.71
C LEU A 23 1.12 5.49 -13.71
N VAL A 24 1.18 4.29 -13.14
CA VAL A 24 2.38 3.47 -13.11
C VAL A 24 2.56 2.77 -14.46
N ARG A 25 3.67 3.06 -15.13
CA ARG A 25 4.03 2.46 -16.41
C ARG A 25 4.96 1.26 -16.24
N ILE A 26 5.96 1.39 -15.35
CA ILE A 26 6.94 0.34 -15.01
C ILE A 26 7.26 0.45 -13.52
N GLY A 27 7.58 -0.67 -12.88
CA GLY A 27 8.00 -0.76 -11.48
C GLY A 27 6.85 -0.80 -10.49
N PHE A 28 7.19 -0.58 -9.22
CA PHE A 28 6.26 -0.70 -8.10
C PHE A 28 6.28 0.56 -7.23
N VAL A 29 5.11 0.99 -6.77
CA VAL A 29 4.94 2.13 -5.86
C VAL A 29 4.27 1.64 -4.59
N LYS A 30 4.90 1.88 -3.45
CA LYS A 30 4.33 1.67 -2.12
C LYS A 30 3.47 2.88 -1.74
N ILE A 31 2.25 2.61 -1.32
CA ILE A 31 1.34 3.59 -0.72
C ILE A 31 1.26 3.32 0.77
N SER A 32 1.54 4.32 1.59
CA SER A 32 1.54 4.20 3.05
C SER A 32 0.99 5.44 3.73
N GLU A 33 0.50 5.26 4.95
CA GLU A 33 0.07 6.35 5.83
C GLU A 33 0.87 6.33 7.13
N ASN A 34 1.19 7.53 7.64
CA ASN A 34 1.85 7.68 8.93
C ASN A 34 0.81 7.87 10.02
N TYR A 35 0.90 7.04 11.04
CA TYR A 35 0.09 7.09 12.25
C TYR A 35 0.98 7.27 13.49
N PRO A 36 0.42 7.60 14.65
CA PRO A 36 1.19 7.70 15.89
C PRO A 36 2.01 6.46 16.26
N GLY A 37 1.60 5.27 15.77
CA GLY A 37 2.29 3.99 15.98
C GLY A 37 3.30 3.61 14.88
N GLY A 38 3.47 4.44 13.85
CA GLY A 38 4.40 4.18 12.75
C GLY A 38 3.79 4.26 11.35
N GLU A 39 4.52 3.79 10.36
CA GLU A 39 4.08 3.72 8.97
C GLU A 39 3.23 2.47 8.73
N MET A 40 2.04 2.63 8.19
CA MET A 40 1.18 1.53 7.75
C MET A 40 1.13 1.50 6.22
N VAL A 41 1.53 0.37 5.64
CA VAL A 41 1.43 0.14 4.20
C VAL A 41 -0.03 -0.17 3.83
N ILE A 42 -0.57 0.60 2.89
CA ILE A 42 -1.94 0.49 2.40
C ILE A 42 -2.02 -0.40 1.17
N ALA A 43 -1.13 -0.16 0.21
CA ALA A 43 -1.11 -0.86 -1.06
C ALA A 43 0.28 -0.83 -1.71
N TYR A 44 0.50 -1.80 -2.58
CA TYR A 44 1.54 -1.78 -3.58
C TYR A 44 0.88 -1.66 -4.95
N LEU A 45 1.31 -0.68 -5.73
CA LEU A 45 0.80 -0.41 -7.06
C LEU A 45 1.82 -0.85 -8.10
N ALA A 46 1.34 -1.50 -9.15
CA ALA A 46 2.13 -2.03 -10.25
C ALA A 46 1.73 -1.39 -11.58
N ARG A 47 2.27 -1.89 -12.68
CA ARG A 47 1.95 -1.43 -14.03
C ARG A 47 0.44 -1.44 -14.29
N GLY A 48 -0.09 -0.30 -14.70
CA GLY A 48 -1.51 -0.09 -15.00
C GLY A 48 -2.30 0.50 -13.84
N ASP A 49 -1.75 0.45 -12.62
CA ASP A 49 -2.35 1.11 -11.47
C ASP A 49 -2.09 2.62 -11.49
N TYR A 50 -2.89 3.34 -10.72
CA TYR A 50 -2.80 4.79 -10.61
C TYR A 50 -2.97 5.27 -9.16
N PHE A 51 -2.48 6.50 -8.90
CA PHE A 51 -2.60 7.14 -7.59
C PHE A 51 -2.66 8.67 -7.69
N GLY A 52 -3.07 9.29 -6.59
CA GLY A 52 -3.19 10.75 -6.48
C GLY A 52 -4.58 11.28 -6.81
N GLU A 53 -5.51 10.44 -7.26
CA GLU A 53 -6.91 10.78 -7.56
C GLU A 53 -7.67 11.23 -6.32
N ILE A 54 -7.43 10.59 -5.17
CA ILE A 54 -8.15 10.87 -3.90
C ILE A 54 -7.93 12.32 -3.48
N GLY A 55 -6.69 12.78 -3.56
CA GLY A 55 -6.37 14.17 -3.22
C GLY A 55 -6.96 15.18 -4.20
N LEU A 56 -6.93 14.88 -5.50
CA LEU A 56 -7.45 15.77 -6.53
C LEU A 56 -8.99 15.85 -6.54
N LEU A 57 -9.68 14.74 -6.24
CA LEU A 57 -11.15 14.68 -6.15
C LEU A 57 -11.68 15.14 -4.80
N GLY A 58 -10.87 15.05 -3.73
CA GLY A 58 -11.33 15.15 -2.35
C GLY A 58 -10.79 16.31 -1.52
N GLY A 59 -10.35 17.43 -2.10
CA GLY A 59 -9.96 18.60 -1.29
C GLY A 59 -8.53 19.11 -1.48
N GLY A 60 -7.80 18.59 -2.44
CA GLY A 60 -6.50 19.15 -2.84
C GLY A 60 -5.32 18.79 -1.95
N VAL A 61 -5.45 17.78 -1.07
CA VAL A 61 -4.38 17.33 -0.17
C VAL A 61 -4.11 15.83 -0.37
N ARG A 62 -2.84 15.45 -0.35
CA ARG A 62 -2.40 14.04 -0.42
C ARG A 62 -2.82 13.30 0.83
N THR A 63 -3.53 12.19 0.67
CA THR A 63 -4.01 11.37 1.80
C THR A 63 -2.96 10.37 2.29
N ALA A 64 -2.00 9.99 1.44
CA ALA A 64 -1.00 8.99 1.73
C ALA A 64 0.39 9.42 1.21
N MET A 65 1.42 8.76 1.72
CA MET A 65 2.77 8.80 1.19
C MET A 65 2.90 7.79 0.06
N CYS A 66 3.55 8.18 -1.04
CA CYS A 66 3.81 7.33 -2.19
C CYS A 66 5.32 7.23 -2.39
N THR A 67 5.86 6.02 -2.37
CA THR A 67 7.31 5.76 -2.47
C THR A 67 7.59 4.78 -3.60
N ALA A 68 8.50 5.14 -4.50
CA ALA A 68 9.02 4.22 -5.50
C ALA A 68 9.88 3.14 -4.81
N LEU A 69 9.63 1.86 -5.07
CA LEU A 69 10.39 0.76 -4.46
C LEU A 69 11.65 0.41 -5.23
N ASP A 70 11.65 0.66 -6.53
CA ASP A 70 12.75 0.40 -7.45
C ASP A 70 12.69 1.44 -8.56
N HIS A 71 13.30 1.15 -9.72
CA HIS A 71 13.14 1.99 -10.91
C HIS A 71 11.68 2.03 -11.33
N VAL A 72 11.06 3.21 -11.28
CA VAL A 72 9.66 3.43 -11.59
C VAL A 72 9.51 4.46 -12.71
N GLU A 73 8.79 4.10 -13.76
CA GLU A 73 8.32 5.03 -14.77
C GLU A 73 6.87 5.41 -14.51
N LEU A 74 6.61 6.70 -14.43
CA LEU A 74 5.28 7.25 -14.19
C LEU A 74 4.84 8.15 -15.34
N VAL A 75 3.56 8.07 -15.68
CA VAL A 75 2.89 9.10 -16.46
C VAL A 75 2.28 10.09 -15.48
N ARG A 76 2.76 11.34 -15.50
CA ARG A 76 2.26 12.43 -14.65
C ARG A 76 1.26 13.28 -15.44
N ILE A 77 0.09 13.50 -14.86
CA ILE A 77 -0.96 14.38 -15.37
C ILE A 77 -1.13 15.49 -14.32
N ASN A 78 -0.99 16.75 -14.74
CA ASN A 78 -1.19 17.90 -13.86
C ASN A 78 -2.64 17.97 -13.37
N GLY A 79 -2.85 18.56 -12.19
CA GLY A 79 -4.17 18.67 -11.58
C GLY A 79 -5.18 19.43 -12.43
N ASP A 80 -4.75 20.45 -13.18
CA ASP A 80 -5.63 21.20 -14.10
C ASP A 80 -6.07 20.33 -15.28
N ASP A 81 -5.14 19.62 -15.91
CA ASP A 81 -5.43 18.69 -17.01
C ASP A 81 -6.32 17.54 -16.51
N PHE A 82 -6.08 17.05 -15.29
CA PHE A 82 -6.92 16.03 -14.67
C PHE A 82 -8.35 16.52 -14.45
N ARG A 83 -8.52 17.73 -13.91
CA ARG A 83 -9.85 18.34 -13.72
C ARG A 83 -10.60 18.50 -15.04
N GLN A 84 -9.94 19.02 -16.06
CA GLN A 84 -10.54 19.14 -17.40
C GLN A 84 -10.93 17.77 -17.97
N MET A 85 -10.10 16.74 -17.75
CA MET A 85 -10.40 15.37 -18.21
C MET A 85 -11.64 14.81 -17.52
N VAL A 86 -11.76 14.92 -16.20
CA VAL A 86 -12.93 14.38 -15.48
C VAL A 86 -14.21 15.19 -15.73
N GLU A 87 -14.10 16.49 -16.03
CA GLU A 87 -15.23 17.30 -16.48
C GLU A 87 -15.70 16.91 -17.87
N ARG A 88 -14.76 16.67 -18.78
CA ARG A 88 -15.07 16.29 -20.18
C ARG A 88 -15.61 14.86 -20.31
N PHE A 89 -15.21 13.96 -19.40
CA PHE A 89 -15.58 12.54 -19.44
C PHE A 89 -16.22 12.10 -18.12
N PRO A 90 -17.55 12.32 -17.95
CA PRO A 90 -18.24 11.97 -16.70
C PRO A 90 -18.14 10.49 -16.29
N THR A 91 -18.07 9.58 -17.26
CA THR A 91 -17.88 8.14 -16.98
C THR A 91 -16.54 7.83 -16.32
N VAL A 92 -15.47 8.51 -16.73
CA VAL A 92 -14.14 8.42 -16.10
C VAL A 92 -14.20 8.97 -14.68
N ARG A 93 -14.85 10.10 -14.47
CA ARG A 93 -15.06 10.69 -13.16
C ARG A 93 -15.76 9.72 -12.21
N THR A 94 -16.90 9.17 -12.62
CA THR A 94 -17.66 8.21 -11.79
C THR A 94 -16.84 6.98 -11.45
N GLY A 95 -16.06 6.44 -12.40
CA GLY A 95 -15.16 5.31 -12.15
C GLY A 95 -14.06 5.64 -11.12
N LEU A 96 -13.42 6.79 -11.25
CA LEU A 96 -12.38 7.24 -10.29
C LEU A 96 -12.97 7.52 -8.91
N GLU A 97 -14.13 8.14 -8.80
CA GLU A 97 -14.83 8.39 -7.54
C GLU A 97 -15.23 7.08 -6.83
N ALA A 98 -15.68 6.07 -7.58
CA ALA A 98 -16.01 4.75 -7.05
C ALA A 98 -14.78 4.07 -6.44
N VAL A 99 -13.67 4.01 -7.20
CA VAL A 99 -12.40 3.44 -6.72
C VAL A 99 -11.83 4.23 -5.53
N ALA A 100 -11.88 5.56 -5.57
CA ALA A 100 -11.43 6.41 -4.46
C ALA A 100 -12.25 6.16 -3.18
N THR A 101 -13.54 5.90 -3.33
CA THR A 101 -14.44 5.59 -2.20
C THR A 101 -14.13 4.20 -1.64
N GLU A 102 -13.98 3.20 -2.49
CA GLU A 102 -13.60 1.84 -2.10
C GLU A 102 -12.27 1.82 -1.34
N ARG A 103 -11.25 2.49 -1.87
CA ARG A 103 -9.92 2.61 -1.24
C ARG A 103 -10.02 3.26 0.15
N ARG A 104 -10.80 4.34 0.30
CA ARG A 104 -11.02 4.99 1.61
C ARG A 104 -11.71 4.06 2.61
N GLN A 105 -12.78 3.39 2.19
CA GLN A 105 -13.51 2.45 3.05
C GLN A 105 -12.64 1.28 3.48
N ALA A 106 -11.83 0.71 2.56
CA ALA A 106 -10.89 -0.35 2.88
C ALA A 106 -9.85 0.09 3.93
N ASN A 107 -9.34 1.33 3.83
CA ASN A 107 -8.41 1.87 4.80
C ASN A 107 -9.04 2.08 6.18
N GLU A 108 -10.26 2.64 6.24
CA GLU A 108 -10.99 2.81 7.50
C GLU A 108 -11.29 1.48 8.18
N GLN A 109 -11.63 0.44 7.42
CA GLN A 109 -11.85 -0.90 7.97
C GLN A 109 -10.56 -1.51 8.53
N ARG A 110 -9.43 -1.34 7.85
CA ARG A 110 -8.11 -1.79 8.35
C ARG A 110 -7.75 -1.14 9.67
N LEU A 111 -7.97 0.17 9.81
CA LEU A 111 -7.72 0.91 11.05
C LEU A 111 -8.55 0.36 12.21
N LYS A 112 -9.84 0.11 12.01
CA LYS A 112 -10.72 -0.46 13.04
C LYS A 112 -10.26 -1.85 13.50
N THR A 113 -9.64 -2.62 12.62
CA THR A 113 -9.12 -3.96 12.96
C THR A 113 -7.85 -3.85 13.81
N VAL A 114 -7.00 -2.84 13.57
CA VAL A 114 -5.79 -2.60 14.38
C VAL A 114 -6.15 -2.16 15.81
N ASP A 115 -7.17 -1.34 15.99
CA ASP A 115 -7.63 -0.88 17.31
C ASP A 115 -8.17 -2.03 18.20
N SER A 116 -8.51 -3.17 17.63
CA SER A 116 -9.03 -4.33 18.36
C SER A 116 -7.97 -5.30 18.90
N VAL A 117 -6.70 -5.09 18.58
CA VAL A 117 -5.59 -5.96 19.05
C VAL A 117 -5.19 -5.57 20.47
N PRO A 118 -5.25 -6.48 21.48
CA PRO A 118 -4.78 -6.18 22.84
C PRO A 118 -3.29 -5.82 22.84
N LEU A 119 -3.00 -4.62 23.27
CA LEU A 119 -1.67 -4.02 23.30
C LEU A 119 -0.67 -4.86 24.13
N ASP A 120 -1.12 -5.47 25.22
CA ASP A 120 -0.32 -6.33 26.09
C ASP A 120 0.26 -7.56 25.38
N GLN A 121 -0.54 -8.21 24.53
CA GLN A 121 -0.09 -9.34 23.72
C GLN A 121 0.87 -8.89 22.61
N PHE A 122 0.64 -7.71 22.05
CA PHE A 122 1.51 -7.09 21.07
C PHE A 122 2.91 -6.81 21.67
N LEU A 123 2.93 -6.24 22.85
CA LEU A 123 4.17 -5.93 23.60
C LEU A 123 4.93 -7.19 24.00
N SER A 124 4.24 -8.22 24.49
CA SER A 124 4.86 -9.46 24.94
C SER A 124 5.60 -10.24 23.84
N GLN A 125 5.24 -10.03 22.59
CA GLN A 125 5.87 -10.65 21.41
C GLN A 125 6.94 -9.79 20.72
N GLY A 126 7.30 -8.66 21.30
CA GLY A 126 8.30 -7.75 20.70
C GLY A 126 7.84 -7.13 19.38
N LEU A 127 6.54 -7.04 19.13
CA LEU A 127 5.99 -6.50 17.89
C LEU A 127 6.18 -4.98 17.75
N MET A 128 6.48 -4.30 18.85
CA MET A 128 6.79 -2.85 18.84
C MET A 128 8.10 -2.50 18.10
N GLU A 129 9.02 -3.45 17.99
CA GLU A 129 10.28 -3.26 17.25
C GLU A 129 10.16 -3.65 15.77
N ALA A 130 9.01 -4.20 15.36
CA ALA A 130 8.80 -4.60 13.98
C ALA A 130 8.65 -3.38 13.07
N GLN A 131 9.41 -3.34 11.98
CA GLN A 131 9.29 -2.30 10.95
C GLN A 131 8.08 -2.53 10.04
N SER A 132 7.64 -3.79 9.92
CA SER A 132 6.46 -4.21 9.17
C SER A 132 5.87 -5.46 9.80
N LEU A 133 4.58 -5.68 9.61
CA LEU A 133 3.88 -6.87 10.08
C LEU A 133 3.14 -7.52 8.92
N LEU A 134 3.41 -8.81 8.74
CA LEU A 134 2.61 -9.64 7.84
C LEU A 134 1.42 -10.20 8.64
N VAL A 135 0.23 -9.79 8.26
CA VAL A 135 -1.03 -10.29 8.81
C VAL A 135 -1.71 -11.18 7.78
N LEU A 136 -1.93 -12.44 8.13
CA LEU A 136 -2.62 -13.40 7.30
C LEU A 136 -4.08 -13.53 7.76
N ASP A 137 -5.02 -13.27 6.87
CA ASP A 137 -6.44 -13.56 7.08
C ASP A 137 -6.67 -15.08 6.93
N LEU A 138 -6.91 -15.76 8.04
CA LEU A 138 -7.05 -17.21 8.08
C LEU A 138 -8.34 -17.74 7.41
N GLN A 139 -9.35 -16.87 7.22
CA GLN A 139 -10.55 -17.23 6.47
C GLN A 139 -10.30 -17.24 4.97
N LYS A 140 -9.48 -16.33 4.49
CA LYS A 140 -9.12 -16.22 3.07
C LYS A 140 -7.92 -17.09 2.69
N CYS A 141 -7.13 -17.50 3.66
CA CYS A 141 -5.93 -18.30 3.43
C CYS A 141 -6.29 -19.73 3.00
N THR A 142 -6.06 -20.03 1.75
CA THR A 142 -6.28 -21.37 1.16
C THR A 142 -5.16 -22.37 1.43
N ARG A 143 -4.07 -21.94 2.11
CA ARG A 143 -2.85 -22.73 2.35
C ARG A 143 -2.13 -23.17 1.06
N CYS A 144 -2.26 -22.40 -0.01
CA CYS A 144 -1.67 -22.69 -1.33
C CYS A 144 -0.15 -22.54 -1.40
N ASP A 145 0.50 -22.07 -0.32
CA ASP A 145 1.94 -21.78 -0.22
C ASP A 145 2.48 -20.72 -1.19
N ALA A 146 1.64 -20.01 -1.92
CA ALA A 146 2.06 -18.97 -2.85
C ALA A 146 2.94 -17.90 -2.17
N CYS A 147 2.57 -17.43 -0.96
CA CYS A 147 3.37 -16.48 -0.19
C CYS A 147 4.73 -17.04 0.27
N VAL A 148 4.81 -18.34 0.57
CA VAL A 148 6.06 -19.01 0.96
C VAL A 148 6.99 -19.13 -0.25
N ASN A 149 6.44 -19.50 -1.41
CA ASN A 149 7.19 -19.61 -2.66
C ASN A 149 7.67 -18.22 -3.13
N ALA A 150 6.80 -17.20 -3.12
CA ALA A 150 7.19 -15.83 -3.44
C ALA A 150 8.30 -15.29 -2.52
N CYS A 151 8.26 -15.65 -1.23
CA CYS A 151 9.34 -15.33 -0.31
C CYS A 151 10.65 -16.06 -0.67
N ALA A 152 10.59 -17.34 -1.06
CA ALA A 152 11.75 -18.10 -1.49
C ALA A 152 12.36 -17.52 -2.77
N ASP A 153 11.53 -17.16 -3.75
CA ASP A 153 11.96 -16.56 -5.02
C ASP A 153 12.69 -15.21 -4.79
N ALA A 154 12.22 -14.42 -3.82
CA ALA A 154 12.84 -13.15 -3.45
C ALA A 154 14.12 -13.30 -2.58
N HIS A 155 14.44 -14.52 -2.12
CA HIS A 155 15.52 -14.79 -1.17
C HIS A 155 16.35 -16.03 -1.56
N ASP A 156 16.80 -16.09 -2.80
CA ASP A 156 17.73 -17.12 -3.31
C ASP A 156 17.24 -18.57 -3.07
N GLY A 157 15.93 -18.81 -3.18
CA GLY A 157 15.33 -20.12 -2.99
C GLY A 157 15.08 -20.51 -1.53
N VAL A 158 15.38 -19.63 -0.56
CA VAL A 158 15.18 -19.90 0.87
C VAL A 158 14.07 -19.04 1.42
N THR A 159 12.92 -19.66 1.72
CA THR A 159 11.82 -18.92 2.36
C THR A 159 12.22 -18.47 3.78
N ARG A 160 11.93 -17.21 4.07
CA ARG A 160 12.03 -16.62 5.42
C ARG A 160 10.66 -16.51 6.08
N LEU A 161 9.60 -16.74 5.31
CA LEU A 161 8.24 -16.69 5.81
C LEU A 161 7.88 -17.98 6.52
N VAL A 162 7.60 -17.86 7.81
CA VAL A 162 7.01 -18.92 8.64
C VAL A 162 5.57 -18.51 8.94
N ARG A 163 4.61 -19.36 8.54
CA ARG A 163 3.17 -19.13 8.81
C ARG A 163 2.81 -19.57 10.22
N ASP A 164 3.55 -19.06 11.19
CA ASP A 164 3.32 -19.23 12.62
C ASP A 164 3.51 -17.89 13.33
N GLY A 165 2.80 -17.69 14.43
CA GLY A 165 2.87 -16.45 15.17
C GLY A 165 1.63 -16.20 16.03
N LEU A 166 1.43 -14.93 16.38
CA LEU A 166 0.31 -14.50 17.20
C LEU A 166 -1.00 -14.66 16.42
N ARG A 167 -1.92 -15.45 16.96
CA ARG A 167 -3.26 -15.62 16.42
C ARG A 167 -4.23 -14.71 17.14
N PHE A 168 -5.00 -13.99 16.34
CA PHE A 168 -5.98 -13.03 16.78
C PHE A 168 -7.28 -13.31 16.03
N GLU A 169 -8.27 -13.92 16.66
CA GLU A 169 -9.51 -14.34 16.00
C GLU A 169 -9.23 -15.05 14.68
N GLN A 170 -9.41 -14.32 13.55
CA GLN A 170 -9.24 -14.81 12.18
C GLN A 170 -7.92 -14.37 11.54
N SER A 171 -7.09 -13.67 12.29
CA SER A 171 -5.83 -13.12 11.82
C SER A 171 -4.64 -13.85 12.45
N LEU A 172 -3.61 -14.10 11.63
CA LEU A 172 -2.31 -14.59 12.08
C LEU A 172 -1.26 -13.51 11.79
N ILE A 173 -0.62 -13.01 12.83
CA ILE A 173 0.52 -12.10 12.71
C ILE A 173 1.79 -12.97 12.70
N ALA A 174 2.43 -13.07 11.53
CA ALA A 174 3.59 -13.91 11.37
C ALA A 174 4.77 -13.46 12.27
N THR A 175 5.49 -14.41 12.87
CA THR A 175 6.71 -14.13 13.64
C THR A 175 7.87 -13.71 12.77
N SER A 176 7.85 -14.08 11.50
CA SER A 176 8.81 -13.70 10.47
C SER A 176 8.37 -12.44 9.69
N CYS A 177 9.22 -11.96 8.81
CA CYS A 177 8.95 -10.80 7.93
C CYS A 177 8.70 -9.47 8.68
N ARG A 178 9.25 -9.31 9.87
CA ARG A 178 9.05 -8.12 10.70
C ARG A 178 10.04 -6.98 10.42
N GLN A 179 11.16 -7.30 9.76
CA GLN A 179 12.25 -6.34 9.50
C GLN A 179 12.37 -5.95 8.03
N CYS A 180 11.48 -6.45 7.19
CA CYS A 180 11.49 -6.12 5.78
C CYS A 180 10.78 -4.78 5.56
N ARG A 181 11.53 -3.76 5.15
CA ARG A 181 10.98 -2.44 4.83
C ARG A 181 10.07 -2.46 3.61
N ASP A 182 10.48 -3.19 2.59
CA ASP A 182 9.84 -3.22 1.28
C ASP A 182 9.68 -4.67 0.83
N PRO A 183 8.59 -5.34 1.25
CA PRO A 183 8.37 -6.75 1.00
C PRO A 183 7.93 -7.01 -0.45
N LEU A 184 8.87 -6.97 -1.41
CA LEU A 184 8.60 -7.18 -2.83
C LEU A 184 7.93 -8.53 -3.14
N CYS A 185 8.13 -9.54 -2.28
CA CYS A 185 7.46 -10.84 -2.39
C CYS A 185 5.94 -10.79 -2.13
N MET A 186 5.41 -9.64 -1.68
CA MET A 186 3.98 -9.40 -1.47
C MET A 186 3.31 -8.70 -2.65
N VAL A 187 4.10 -8.33 -3.67
CA VAL A 187 3.65 -7.63 -4.85
C VAL A 187 3.40 -8.66 -5.96
N GLY A 188 2.14 -9.00 -6.20
CA GLY A 188 1.75 -9.96 -7.22
C GLY A 188 0.25 -10.00 -7.41
#